data_4fb1fadad70f36217be93a0240beb567
#
_entry.id   4fb1fadad70f36217be93a0240beb567
#
_cell.length_a   1.000
_cell.length_b   1.000
_cell.length_c   1.000
_cell.angle_alpha   90.00
_cell.angle_beta   90.00
_cell.angle_gamma   90.00
#
_symmetry.space_group_name_H-M   'P 1'
#
loop_
_entity.id
_entity.type
_entity.pdbx_description
1 polymer ?
#
loop_
_entity_poly.entity_id
_entity_poly.type
_entity_poly.pdbx_seq_one_letter_code
_entity_poly.pdbx_strand_id
1 'polypeptide(L)'
;MADRKFKNEIGEKIIPPVAGDTIYETAYKPDELTYRYQSRNGGLAVFSEIYFPWGWQVTVDGKPVDMARVNYVLRAVNLPAGDHEVIFRFDPQSVHTTEAVAYVSLFLILGAFVVVGLGAWKKRNNLSVED
;
A
#
# COMPACT_ATOMS: atom_id res chain seq x y z
N MET A 1 24.26 2.86 2.32
CA MET A 1 24.48 2.11 3.57
C MET A 1 23.14 1.61 4.07
N ALA A 2 22.97 0.31 4.27
CA ALA A 2 21.70 -0.26 4.73
C ALA A 2 21.53 -0.05 6.23
N ASP A 3 20.28 0.14 6.67
CA ASP A 3 19.95 0.24 8.09
C ASP A 3 20.26 -1.09 8.80
N ARG A 4 20.75 -1.05 10.02
CA ARG A 4 21.12 -2.25 10.81
C ARG A 4 19.97 -3.25 10.93
N LYS A 5 18.72 -2.79 10.98
CA LYS A 5 17.52 -3.61 11.05
C LYS A 5 17.38 -4.55 9.85
N PHE A 6 17.81 -4.11 8.68
CA PHE A 6 17.65 -4.85 7.42
C PHE A 6 18.92 -5.57 6.97
N LYS A 7 19.99 -5.51 7.77
CA LYS A 7 21.26 -6.13 7.40
C LYS A 7 21.17 -7.64 7.20
N ASN A 8 20.29 -8.29 7.96
CA ASN A 8 20.05 -9.73 7.84
C ASN A 8 19.16 -10.10 6.65
N GLU A 9 18.30 -9.18 6.22
CA GLU A 9 17.37 -9.39 5.09
C GLU A 9 18.06 -9.14 3.74
N ILE A 10 19.03 -8.24 3.71
CA ILE A 10 19.78 -7.89 2.50
C ILE A 10 20.87 -8.94 2.18
N GLY A 11 21.27 -9.73 3.18
CA GLY A 11 22.42 -10.62 3.07
C GLY A 11 23.76 -9.87 3.07
N GLU A 12 24.81 -10.55 3.47
CA GLU A 12 26.15 -9.97 3.58
C GLU A 12 26.83 -9.79 2.20
N LYS A 13 26.22 -10.31 1.14
CA LYS A 13 26.80 -10.36 -0.19
C LYS A 13 26.17 -9.32 -1.12
N ILE A 14 26.81 -8.17 -1.19
CA ILE A 14 26.53 -7.21 -2.27
C ILE A 14 27.06 -7.84 -3.57
N ILE A 15 26.16 -8.30 -4.41
CA ILE A 15 26.51 -8.82 -5.74
C ILE A 15 26.66 -7.60 -6.65
N PRO A 16 27.85 -7.35 -7.20
CA PRO A 16 28.02 -6.24 -8.13
C PRO A 16 27.19 -6.49 -9.40
N PRO A 17 26.63 -5.43 -10.01
CA PRO A 17 25.91 -5.57 -11.27
C PRO A 17 26.84 -6.12 -12.36
N VAL A 18 26.33 -7.08 -13.12
CA VAL A 18 27.05 -7.68 -14.26
C VAL A 18 26.63 -6.97 -15.54
N ALA A 19 27.55 -6.85 -16.47
CA ALA A 19 27.21 -6.29 -17.78
C ALA A 19 26.06 -7.07 -18.44
N GLY A 20 24.97 -6.36 -18.73
CA GLY A 20 23.75 -6.93 -19.26
C GLY A 20 22.60 -7.04 -18.26
N ASP A 21 22.83 -6.74 -16.97
CA ASP A 21 21.75 -6.60 -16.00
C ASP A 21 20.96 -5.32 -16.30
N THR A 22 19.65 -5.44 -16.42
CA THR A 22 18.74 -4.33 -16.75
C THR A 22 17.53 -4.33 -15.84
N ILE A 23 17.08 -3.15 -15.47
CA ILE A 23 15.79 -2.91 -14.81
C ILE A 23 15.16 -1.66 -15.43
N TYR A 24 13.89 -1.74 -15.79
CA TYR A 24 13.15 -0.63 -16.36
C TYR A 24 11.69 -0.66 -15.94
N GLU A 25 11.11 0.52 -15.83
CA GLU A 25 9.69 0.68 -15.53
C GLU A 25 8.87 0.37 -16.79
N THR A 26 7.88 -0.51 -16.65
CA THR A 26 6.96 -0.91 -17.73
C THR A 26 5.61 -0.24 -17.61
N ALA A 27 5.17 0.08 -16.39
CA ALA A 27 3.90 0.76 -16.17
C ALA A 27 3.98 1.64 -14.91
N TYR A 28 3.41 2.81 -15.00
CA TYR A 28 3.28 3.76 -13.91
C TYR A 28 1.80 4.09 -13.68
N LYS A 29 1.32 3.85 -12.46
CA LYS A 29 0.04 4.34 -11.95
C LYS A 29 0.29 4.98 -10.57
N PRO A 30 -0.57 5.88 -10.10
CA PRO A 30 -0.37 6.55 -8.81
C PRO A 30 -0.26 5.60 -7.61
N ASP A 31 -0.90 4.44 -7.70
CA ASP A 31 -1.01 3.40 -6.69
C ASP A 31 -0.28 2.09 -7.04
N GLU A 32 0.30 2.01 -8.24
CA GLU A 32 0.98 0.80 -8.71
C GLU A 32 2.13 1.13 -9.67
N LEU A 33 3.31 0.64 -9.33
CA LEU A 33 4.52 0.75 -10.15
C LEU A 33 4.96 -0.64 -10.58
N THR A 34 5.13 -0.85 -11.87
CA THR A 34 5.57 -2.13 -12.42
C THR A 34 6.93 -1.97 -13.07
N TYR A 35 7.87 -2.80 -12.63
CA TYR A 35 9.22 -2.88 -13.17
C TYR A 35 9.49 -4.27 -13.73
N ARG A 36 10.25 -4.32 -14.79
CA ARG A 36 10.80 -5.56 -15.31
C ARG A 36 12.30 -5.53 -15.20
N TYR A 37 12.88 -6.60 -14.72
CA TYR A 37 14.33 -6.72 -14.63
C TYR A 37 14.82 -8.05 -15.19
N GLN A 38 16.04 -8.01 -15.65
CA GLN A 38 16.79 -9.18 -16.09
C GLN A 38 18.17 -9.12 -15.45
N SER A 39 18.54 -10.17 -14.74
CA SER A 39 19.84 -10.28 -14.09
C SER A 39 20.34 -11.72 -14.10
N ARG A 40 21.63 -11.90 -14.39
CA ARG A 40 22.25 -13.24 -14.42
C ARG A 40 22.44 -13.82 -13.01
N ASN A 41 22.73 -13.00 -12.03
CA ASN A 41 23.09 -13.41 -10.68
C ASN A 41 22.08 -13.00 -9.61
N GLY A 42 21.07 -12.20 -9.97
CA GLY A 42 20.23 -11.53 -9.00
C GLY A 42 21.00 -10.47 -8.22
N GLY A 43 20.43 -9.96 -7.16
CA GLY A 43 21.07 -9.01 -6.30
C GLY A 43 20.09 -8.04 -5.64
N LEU A 44 20.63 -7.01 -5.00
CA LEU A 44 19.85 -5.97 -4.35
C LEU A 44 19.56 -4.86 -5.34
N ALA A 45 18.29 -4.68 -5.70
CA ALA A 45 17.84 -3.52 -6.48
C ALA A 45 17.45 -2.39 -5.54
N VAL A 46 18.00 -1.20 -5.77
CA VAL A 46 17.68 0.02 -5.02
C VAL A 46 16.85 0.91 -5.93
N PHE A 47 15.67 1.27 -5.46
CA PHE A 47 14.73 2.15 -6.17
C PHE A 47 14.84 3.56 -5.60
N SER A 48 14.78 4.56 -6.46
CA SER A 48 14.80 5.99 -6.07
C SER A 48 13.50 6.48 -5.41
N GLU A 49 12.71 5.55 -4.94
CA GLU A 49 11.42 5.75 -4.28
C GLU A 49 11.58 5.69 -2.76
N ILE A 50 10.77 6.48 -2.04
CA ILE A 50 10.83 6.55 -0.58
C ILE A 50 10.33 5.23 0.04
N TYR A 51 11.08 4.72 1.02
CA TYR A 51 10.67 3.58 1.83
C TYR A 51 9.52 3.96 2.76
N PHE A 52 8.34 3.38 2.52
CA PHE A 52 7.15 3.57 3.34
C PHE A 52 6.40 2.24 3.50
N PRO A 53 6.73 1.43 4.52
CA PRO A 53 6.23 0.06 4.65
C PRO A 53 4.75 -0.03 5.05
N TRP A 54 4.17 1.06 5.57
CA TRP A 54 2.77 1.06 6.03
C TRP A 54 1.74 1.17 4.90
N GLY A 55 2.17 1.34 3.68
CA GLY A 55 1.27 1.47 2.53
C GLY A 55 1.74 0.74 1.30
N TRP A 56 3.04 0.64 1.07
CA TRP A 56 3.59 -0.02 -0.09
C TRP A 56 3.86 -1.50 0.16
N GLN A 57 3.37 -2.34 -0.73
CA GLN A 57 3.67 -3.76 -0.80
C GLN A 57 4.46 -4.03 -2.08
N VAL A 58 5.36 -5.00 -2.05
CA VAL A 58 6.13 -5.42 -3.22
C VAL A 58 5.94 -6.89 -3.48
N THR A 59 5.76 -7.24 -4.74
CA THR A 59 5.71 -8.62 -5.20
C THR A 59 6.70 -8.84 -6.34
N VAL A 60 7.30 -10.01 -6.38
CA VAL A 60 8.11 -10.48 -7.51
C VAL A 60 7.41 -11.69 -8.10
N ASP A 61 7.01 -11.60 -9.38
CA ASP A 61 6.20 -12.62 -10.07
C ASP A 61 4.92 -13.02 -9.29
N GLY A 62 4.28 -12.04 -8.65
CA GLY A 62 3.08 -12.25 -7.84
C GLY A 62 3.33 -12.80 -6.42
N LYS A 63 4.56 -13.09 -6.04
CA LYS A 63 4.92 -13.53 -4.68
C LYS A 63 5.35 -12.33 -3.83
N PRO A 64 4.79 -12.14 -2.63
CA PRO A 64 5.20 -11.06 -1.75
C PRO A 64 6.66 -11.23 -1.30
N VAL A 65 7.41 -10.13 -1.31
CA VAL A 65 8.79 -10.06 -0.84
C VAL A 65 8.96 -8.87 0.09
N ASP A 66 9.95 -8.94 0.96
CA ASP A 66 10.21 -7.88 1.91
C ASP A 66 10.99 -6.73 1.28
N MET A 67 10.62 -5.50 1.63
CA MET A 67 11.35 -4.29 1.27
C MET A 67 12.33 -3.93 2.37
N ALA A 68 13.54 -3.59 1.99
CA ALA A 68 14.54 -3.04 2.90
C ALA A 68 14.70 -1.53 2.71
N ARG A 69 15.10 -0.85 3.77
CA ARG A 69 15.48 0.56 3.73
C ARG A 69 16.99 0.71 3.57
N VAL A 70 17.40 1.43 2.54
CA VAL A 70 18.80 1.75 2.29
C VAL A 70 18.98 3.27 2.17
N ASN A 71 20.18 3.75 2.40
CA ASN A 71 20.53 5.19 2.34
C ASN A 71 19.52 6.10 3.09
N TYR A 72 19.03 5.61 4.24
CA TYR A 72 18.08 6.27 5.16
C TYR A 72 16.64 6.40 4.64
N VAL A 73 16.41 6.52 3.34
CA VAL A 73 15.09 6.85 2.79
C VAL A 73 14.66 5.99 1.60
N LEU A 74 15.60 5.33 0.91
CA LEU A 74 15.31 4.57 -0.31
C LEU A 74 14.84 3.15 -0.01
N ARG A 75 13.96 2.64 -0.87
CA ARG A 75 13.53 1.24 -0.81
C ARG A 75 14.46 0.35 -1.63
N ALA A 76 14.72 -0.83 -1.13
CA ALA A 76 15.49 -1.85 -1.80
C ALA A 76 14.79 -3.20 -1.71
N VAL A 77 14.96 -4.02 -2.73
CA VAL A 77 14.39 -5.37 -2.81
C VAL A 77 15.47 -6.33 -3.27
N ASN A 78 15.56 -7.46 -2.60
CA ASN A 78 16.46 -8.53 -3.03
C ASN A 78 15.78 -9.32 -4.15
N LEU A 79 16.41 -9.35 -5.33
CA LEU A 79 15.86 -9.95 -6.53
C LEU A 79 16.59 -11.24 -6.88
N PRO A 80 15.87 -12.34 -7.19
CA PRO A 80 16.48 -13.57 -7.67
C PRO A 80 17.07 -13.41 -9.08
N ALA A 81 17.93 -14.33 -9.48
CA ALA A 81 18.46 -14.38 -10.83
C ALA A 81 17.36 -14.70 -11.84
N GLY A 82 17.48 -14.16 -13.05
CA GLY A 82 16.57 -14.39 -14.16
C GLY A 82 15.84 -13.16 -14.64
N ASP A 83 14.77 -13.36 -15.42
CA ASP A 83 13.86 -12.34 -15.92
C ASP A 83 12.57 -12.40 -15.10
N HIS A 84 12.28 -11.33 -14.36
CA HIS A 84 11.16 -11.28 -13.44
C HIS A 84 10.48 -9.92 -13.48
N GLU A 85 9.24 -9.88 -12.99
CA GLU A 85 8.45 -8.68 -12.86
C GLU A 85 8.32 -8.29 -11.38
N VAL A 86 8.57 -7.02 -11.07
CA VAL A 86 8.43 -6.45 -9.73
C VAL A 86 7.29 -5.46 -9.74
N ILE A 87 6.32 -5.66 -8.88
CA ILE A 87 5.16 -4.77 -8.74
C ILE A 87 5.17 -4.18 -7.33
N PHE A 88 5.18 -2.86 -7.25
CA PHE A 88 4.91 -2.11 -6.03
C PHE A 88 3.46 -1.64 -6.06
N ARG A 89 2.68 -2.03 -5.06
CA ARG A 89 1.29 -1.59 -4.91
C ARG A 89 1.10 -0.82 -3.62
N PHE A 90 0.43 0.31 -3.72
CA PHE A 90 0.06 1.11 -2.54
C PHE A 90 -1.31 0.69 -2.04
N ASP A 91 -1.34 -0.01 -0.92
CA ASP A 91 -2.57 -0.50 -0.28
C ASP A 91 -2.48 -0.31 1.24
N PRO A 92 -2.62 0.92 1.73
CA PRO A 92 -2.53 1.19 3.15
C PRO A 92 -3.77 0.69 3.89
N GLN A 93 -3.57 -0.21 4.85
CA GLN A 93 -4.66 -0.73 5.70
C GLN A 93 -5.46 0.38 6.41
N SER A 94 -4.84 1.53 6.67
CA SER A 94 -5.50 2.68 7.28
C SER A 94 -6.65 3.22 6.44
N VAL A 95 -6.58 3.13 5.11
CA VAL A 95 -7.65 3.59 4.21
C VAL A 95 -8.89 2.71 4.37
N HIS A 96 -8.74 1.40 4.37
CA HIS A 96 -9.86 0.48 4.55
C HIS A 96 -10.55 0.65 5.90
N THR A 97 -9.77 0.87 6.96
CA THR A 97 -10.31 1.13 8.29
C THR A 97 -11.06 2.46 8.34
N THR A 98 -10.52 3.50 7.72
CA THR A 98 -11.15 4.82 7.67
C THR A 98 -12.46 4.81 6.87
N GLU A 99 -12.51 4.10 5.75
CA GLU A 99 -13.74 3.92 4.97
C GLU A 99 -14.83 3.23 5.78
N ALA A 100 -14.51 2.15 6.49
CA ALA A 100 -15.46 1.44 7.33
C ALA A 100 -16.04 2.35 8.43
N VAL A 101 -15.19 3.13 9.12
CA VAL A 101 -15.61 4.11 10.13
C VAL A 101 -16.50 5.19 9.52
N ALA A 102 -16.16 5.70 8.32
CA ALA A 102 -16.95 6.70 7.63
C ALA A 102 -18.35 6.19 7.28
N TYR A 103 -18.49 4.97 6.76
CA TYR A 103 -19.80 4.37 6.47
C TYR A 103 -20.63 4.15 7.72
N VAL A 104 -20.05 3.64 8.79
CA VAL A 104 -20.75 3.46 10.07
C VAL A 104 -21.25 4.79 10.60
N SER A 105 -20.43 5.83 10.57
CA SER A 105 -20.82 7.19 11.00
C SER A 105 -21.97 7.76 10.15
N LEU A 106 -21.93 7.56 8.86
CA LEU A 106 -22.98 7.99 7.95
C LEU A 106 -24.32 7.32 8.26
N PHE A 107 -24.32 5.99 8.48
CA PHE A 107 -25.52 5.25 8.85
C PHE A 107 -26.11 5.71 10.20
N LEU A 108 -25.27 5.99 11.19
CA LEU A 108 -25.70 6.51 12.49
C LEU A 108 -26.37 7.90 12.35
N ILE A 109 -25.79 8.79 11.56
CA ILE A 109 -26.33 10.13 11.30
C ILE A 109 -27.69 10.02 10.59
N LEU A 110 -27.79 9.23 9.54
CA LEU A 110 -29.04 9.02 8.80
C LEU A 110 -30.13 8.40 9.69
N GLY A 111 -29.77 7.42 10.51
CA GLY A 111 -30.69 6.82 11.49
C GLY A 111 -31.22 7.84 12.51
N ALA A 112 -30.34 8.72 13.01
CA ALA A 112 -30.72 9.78 13.92
C ALA A 112 -31.71 10.78 13.26
N PHE A 113 -31.46 11.17 12.02
CA PHE A 113 -32.39 12.03 11.27
C PHE A 113 -33.76 11.38 11.06
N VAL A 114 -33.81 10.10 10.75
CA VAL A 114 -35.06 9.35 10.58
C VAL A 114 -35.84 9.32 11.89
N VAL A 115 -35.21 9.02 13.02
CA VAL A 115 -35.84 8.98 14.34
C VAL A 115 -36.40 10.33 14.74
N VAL A 116 -35.63 11.40 14.56
CA VAL A 116 -36.09 12.77 14.87
C VAL A 116 -37.24 13.19 13.94
N GLY A 117 -37.15 12.88 12.66
CA GLY A 117 -38.22 13.19 11.69
C GLY A 117 -39.52 12.46 11.99
N LEU A 118 -39.48 11.17 12.32
CA LEU A 118 -40.67 10.41 12.71
C LEU A 118 -41.25 10.88 14.03
N GLY A 119 -40.43 11.24 15.01
CA GLY A 119 -40.86 11.79 16.28
C GLY A 119 -41.56 13.14 16.12
N ALA A 120 -41.01 14.01 15.31
CA ALA A 120 -41.59 15.31 14.98
C ALA A 120 -42.94 15.17 14.22
N TRP A 121 -43.01 14.25 13.27
CA TRP A 121 -44.22 13.97 12.51
C TRP A 121 -45.33 13.39 13.40
N LYS A 122 -45.00 12.43 14.28
CA LYS A 122 -45.97 11.89 15.24
C LYS A 122 -46.50 12.93 16.20
N LYS A 123 -45.63 13.80 16.73
CA LYS A 123 -46.03 14.91 17.61
C LYS A 123 -46.98 15.88 16.89
N ARG A 124 -46.74 16.21 15.63
CA ARG A 124 -47.58 17.09 14.83
C ARG A 124 -48.98 16.49 14.58
N ASN A 125 -49.06 15.19 14.30
CA ASN A 125 -50.33 14.50 14.10
C ASN A 125 -51.15 14.40 15.40
N ASN A 126 -50.52 14.24 16.55
CA ASN A 126 -51.22 14.20 17.83
C ASN A 126 -51.78 15.59 18.22
N LEU A 127 -51.11 16.68 17.84
CA LEU A 127 -51.59 18.03 18.09
C LEU A 127 -52.77 18.42 17.18
N SER A 128 -52.91 17.79 16.02
CA SER A 128 -54.05 18.04 15.11
C SER A 128 -55.33 17.27 15.46
N VAL A 129 -55.30 16.38 16.45
CA VAL A 129 -56.45 15.57 16.88
C VAL A 129 -57.13 16.16 18.13
N GLU A 130 -56.50 17.13 18.82
CA GLU A 130 -57.08 17.82 19.99
C GLU A 130 -57.89 19.11 19.64
N ASP A 131 -57.99 19.45 18.39
CA ASP A 131 -58.84 20.51 17.89
C ASP A 131 -60.18 19.87 17.36
#